data_63fd5cccaa89c58fb8605500f6906b61
#
_entry.id   63fd5cccaa89c58fb8605500f6906b61
#
_cell.length_a   1.000
_cell.length_b   1.000
_cell.length_c   1.000
_cell.angle_alpha   90.00
_cell.angle_beta   90.00
_cell.angle_gamma   90.00
#
_symmetry.space_group_name_H-M   'P 1'
#
loop_
_entity.id
_entity.type
_entity.pdbx_description
1 polymer ?
#
loop_
_entity_poly.entity_id
_entity_poly.type
_entity_poly.pdbx_seq_one_letter_code
_entity_poly.pdbx_strand_id
1 'polypeptide(L)'
;FLAQVHLLFPYMLLVGAEEVIYAQVGERVILKPPAVDKYKYMYWRFGSPQGIQLAWRNYLSGNGIDKEENKFAWSGSSLVISNIEQNNFGTYYCVTSDPPSDNLAAKQVKLVKLNVTNPSSPLLPGESLSLACSVEDSQGDQKPNIYWQTPNGQKIKNILVKHVTSQHNGKWTCVVKNGENEKHTQISVKVLDLSPAFSSTQYTSNSSRITIPCSFAPDITWEHFKAKDIQEVYWQFSPKIPSGVISGGPQRLFTLSLQDSMKWNVNQHTDLKTQDPKKGDLSLTRKLGKEEDRGDYECIMKFKGGKILNRTVRVEVLQIISSPRPELISGQPLNLTCSTGNQLPSDVQLKWSPPKQSSLSPPIPDPHPAKLTIPQVHTGDEGEWECTLWQGSKQLTSAVITLKIEPKLSVWMLVIICSAAVVVILILILIFIFYRRRQVQFLYFFLLDHNEALV
;
A
#
# COMPACT_ATOMS: atom_id res chain seq x y z
N PHE A 1 90.28 35.27 9.16
CA PHE A 1 88.86 35.51 9.42
C PHE A 1 88.01 34.45 8.70
N LEU A 2 87.74 33.36 9.43
CA LEU A 2 86.82 32.32 8.99
C LEU A 2 85.41 32.65 9.52
N ALA A 3 84.51 33.07 8.67
CA ALA A 3 83.08 33.23 8.98
C ALA A 3 82.42 31.85 8.96
N GLN A 4 81.97 31.38 10.12
CA GLN A 4 81.12 30.24 10.26
C GLN A 4 79.73 30.61 9.73
N VAL A 5 79.39 30.08 8.59
CA VAL A 5 77.99 30.11 8.08
C VAL A 5 77.20 28.99 8.75
N HIS A 6 76.38 29.35 9.76
CA HIS A 6 75.40 28.43 10.30
C HIS A 6 74.30 28.29 9.27
N LEU A 7 74.32 27.22 8.48
CA LEU A 7 73.22 26.77 7.67
C LEU A 7 72.10 26.32 8.62
N LEU A 8 71.14 27.20 8.80
CA LEU A 8 69.79 26.83 9.31
C LEU A 8 69.12 25.90 8.32
N PHE A 9 69.27 24.57 8.49
CA PHE A 9 68.38 23.62 7.83
C PHE A 9 67.00 23.75 8.46
N PRO A 10 65.96 24.15 7.72
CA PRO A 10 64.63 24.02 8.22
C PRO A 10 64.35 22.51 8.38
N TYR A 11 64.00 22.10 9.60
CA TYR A 11 63.48 20.75 9.85
C TYR A 11 62.31 20.50 8.95
N MET A 12 62.50 19.73 7.88
CA MET A 12 61.43 19.31 7.00
C MET A 12 60.65 18.22 7.77
N LEU A 13 59.56 18.62 8.43
CA LEU A 13 58.56 17.72 8.95
C LEU A 13 58.05 16.87 7.77
N LEU A 14 58.34 15.57 7.80
CA LEU A 14 57.69 14.63 6.90
C LEU A 14 56.19 14.57 7.27
N VAL A 15 55.40 15.51 6.74
CA VAL A 15 53.96 15.48 6.84
C VAL A 15 53.50 14.40 5.88
N GLY A 16 52.99 13.30 6.41
CA GLY A 16 52.33 12.26 5.59
C GLY A 16 51.15 12.84 4.81
N ALA A 17 50.65 12.11 3.84
CA ALA A 17 49.51 12.53 3.03
C ALA A 17 48.34 13.05 3.92
N GLU A 18 47.78 14.19 3.56
CA GLU A 18 46.68 14.83 4.27
C GLU A 18 45.43 13.90 4.22
N GLU A 19 44.94 13.51 5.39
CA GLU A 19 43.67 12.79 5.51
C GLU A 19 42.52 13.80 5.63
N VAL A 20 41.52 13.72 4.76
CA VAL A 20 40.33 14.59 4.82
C VAL A 20 39.15 13.81 5.35
N ILE A 21 38.50 14.30 6.42
CA ILE A 21 37.29 13.74 7.02
C ILE A 21 36.18 14.76 6.85
N TYR A 22 35.04 14.32 6.27
CA TYR A 22 33.84 15.13 6.12
C TYR A 22 32.85 14.81 7.23
N ALA A 23 32.34 15.84 7.93
CA ALA A 23 31.35 15.67 9.00
C ALA A 23 30.35 16.82 9.04
N GLN A 24 29.17 16.54 9.59
CA GLN A 24 28.14 17.54 9.88
C GLN A 24 28.28 18.04 11.35
N VAL A 25 27.78 19.24 11.62
CA VAL A 25 27.58 19.71 12.99
C VAL A 25 26.72 18.72 13.76
N GLY A 26 27.11 18.38 14.99
CA GLY A 26 26.46 17.40 15.86
C GLY A 26 26.94 15.96 15.70
N GLU A 27 27.70 15.65 14.64
CA GLU A 27 28.23 14.28 14.44
C GLU A 27 29.36 13.95 15.44
N ARG A 28 29.69 12.66 15.48
CA ARG A 28 30.84 12.09 16.17
C ARG A 28 31.91 11.69 15.16
N VAL A 29 33.16 12.14 15.39
CA VAL A 29 34.30 11.82 14.52
C VAL A 29 35.37 11.12 15.30
N ILE A 30 36.11 10.22 14.67
CA ILE A 30 37.23 9.50 15.21
C ILE A 30 38.48 9.85 14.39
N LEU A 31 39.42 10.53 15.02
CA LEU A 31 40.72 10.85 14.43
C LEU A 31 41.69 9.72 14.74
N LYS A 32 42.13 9.02 13.71
CA LYS A 32 43.10 7.90 13.85
C LYS A 32 44.54 8.42 13.81
N PRO A 33 45.40 7.98 14.72
CA PRO A 33 46.84 8.33 14.69
C PRO A 33 47.52 7.74 13.44
N PRO A 34 48.78 8.19 13.14
CA PRO A 34 49.59 7.51 12.14
C PRO A 34 49.89 6.07 12.57
N ALA A 35 50.12 5.19 11.61
CA ALA A 35 50.61 3.84 11.88
C ALA A 35 52.08 3.90 12.25
N VAL A 36 52.39 4.08 13.55
CA VAL A 36 53.74 4.13 14.10
C VAL A 36 53.89 3.05 15.16
N ASP A 37 54.86 2.19 15.01
CA ASP A 37 55.07 1.03 15.88
C ASP A 37 55.58 1.39 17.28
N LYS A 38 56.34 2.52 17.43
CA LYS A 38 56.92 2.97 18.69
C LYS A 38 56.84 4.48 18.83
N TYR A 39 56.36 4.94 19.96
CA TYR A 39 56.40 6.34 20.39
C TYR A 39 56.41 6.38 21.92
N LYS A 40 57.08 7.39 22.52
CA LYS A 40 56.97 7.63 23.99
C LYS A 40 55.74 8.47 24.30
N TYR A 41 55.46 9.49 23.48
CA TYR A 41 54.35 10.40 23.64
C TYR A 41 53.65 10.62 22.29
N MET A 42 52.34 10.80 22.33
CA MET A 42 51.47 11.18 21.24
C MET A 42 50.61 12.36 21.67
N TYR A 43 50.56 13.39 20.84
CA TYR A 43 49.80 14.61 21.09
C TYR A 43 48.84 14.88 19.92
N TRP A 44 47.60 15.20 20.25
CA TRP A 44 46.70 15.77 19.29
C TRP A 44 46.66 17.29 19.47
N ARG A 45 46.88 18.03 18.37
CA ARG A 45 46.94 19.49 18.34
C ARG A 45 46.02 20.05 17.25
N PHE A 46 45.51 21.26 17.47
CA PHE A 46 44.64 21.95 16.53
C PHE A 46 45.32 23.17 15.92
N GLY A 47 45.11 23.37 14.61
CA GLY A 47 45.59 24.52 13.85
C GLY A 47 46.98 24.33 13.23
N SER A 48 47.99 23.90 14.02
CA SER A 48 49.33 23.64 13.55
C SER A 48 50.02 22.54 14.39
N PRO A 49 51.17 22.01 13.94
CA PRO A 49 51.95 21.04 14.73
C PRO A 49 52.39 21.57 16.12
N GLN A 50 52.50 22.89 16.28
CA GLN A 50 52.79 23.59 17.53
C GLN A 50 51.56 24.28 18.13
N GLY A 51 50.38 24.05 17.54
CA GLY A 51 49.13 24.67 17.93
C GLY A 51 48.58 24.19 19.28
N ILE A 52 47.28 24.50 19.51
CA ILE A 52 46.62 24.20 20.78
C ILE A 52 46.60 22.69 21.01
N GLN A 53 47.24 22.25 22.12
CA GLN A 53 47.17 20.86 22.53
C GLN A 53 45.77 20.52 23.04
N LEU A 54 45.19 19.46 22.51
CA LEU A 54 43.85 18.99 22.86
C LEU A 54 43.90 17.79 23.80
N ALA A 55 44.85 16.87 23.53
CA ALA A 55 44.96 15.62 24.24
C ALA A 55 46.37 15.04 24.10
N TRP A 56 46.81 14.27 25.10
CA TRP A 56 48.06 13.55 25.06
C TRP A 56 47.92 12.11 25.53
N ARG A 57 48.85 11.26 25.12
CA ARG A 57 48.96 9.86 25.52
C ARG A 57 50.43 9.42 25.52
N ASN A 58 50.81 8.56 26.48
CA ASN A 58 52.13 7.92 26.51
C ASN A 58 52.04 6.40 26.24
N TYR A 59 53.16 5.77 26.01
CA TYR A 59 53.26 4.35 25.71
C TYR A 59 52.86 3.44 26.91
N LEU A 60 52.88 3.95 28.15
CA LEU A 60 52.44 3.27 29.36
C LEU A 60 50.93 3.36 29.59
N SER A 61 50.19 3.77 28.59
CA SER A 61 48.72 3.98 28.63
C SER A 61 48.24 5.15 29.49
N GLY A 62 49.14 5.99 30.02
CA GLY A 62 48.77 7.29 30.60
C GLY A 62 48.21 8.20 29.50
N ASN A 63 47.12 8.88 29.77
CA ASN A 63 46.49 9.81 28.83
C ASN A 63 45.81 10.95 29.57
N GLY A 64 45.64 12.08 28.88
CA GLY A 64 44.92 13.26 29.38
C GLY A 64 44.22 14.00 28.23
N ILE A 65 43.25 14.81 28.62
CA ILE A 65 42.55 15.76 27.77
C ILE A 65 42.81 17.13 28.37
N ASP A 66 43.47 18.00 27.59
CA ASP A 66 43.92 19.32 28.09
C ASP A 66 42.84 20.40 27.91
N LYS A 67 41.87 20.16 27.04
CA LYS A 67 40.74 21.06 26.87
C LYS A 67 39.53 20.56 27.66
N GLU A 68 39.08 21.35 28.63
CA GLU A 68 37.96 21.01 29.55
C GLU A 68 36.58 20.87 28.92
N GLU A 69 36.51 20.60 27.62
CA GLU A 69 35.24 20.32 26.95
C GLU A 69 34.98 18.80 26.98
N ASN A 70 33.88 18.36 27.55
CA ASN A 70 33.40 16.96 27.56
C ASN A 70 33.18 16.36 26.13
N LYS A 71 33.70 17.03 25.09
CA LYS A 71 33.57 16.63 23.68
C LYS A 71 34.68 15.71 23.21
N PHE A 72 35.85 15.76 23.87
CA PHE A 72 37.01 14.97 23.51
C PHE A 72 37.08 13.72 24.39
N ALA A 73 37.40 12.59 23.80
CA ALA A 73 37.60 11.34 24.51
C ALA A 73 38.61 10.44 23.78
N TRP A 74 39.32 9.59 24.54
CA TRP A 74 40.15 8.55 23.95
C TRP A 74 39.36 7.29 23.65
N SER A 75 39.55 6.71 22.46
CA SER A 75 39.10 5.38 22.09
C SER A 75 40.26 4.57 21.53
N GLY A 76 40.87 3.75 22.39
CA GLY A 76 42.16 3.16 22.09
C GLY A 76 43.23 4.24 21.91
N SER A 77 43.91 4.27 20.76
CA SER A 77 44.87 5.30 20.37
C SER A 77 44.27 6.49 19.62
N SER A 78 42.98 6.45 19.33
CA SER A 78 42.28 7.45 18.51
C SER A 78 41.66 8.54 19.39
N LEU A 79 41.64 9.80 18.91
CA LEU A 79 40.93 10.90 19.55
C LEU A 79 39.50 10.91 18.97
N VAL A 80 38.53 10.90 19.86
CA VAL A 80 37.10 11.00 19.52
C VAL A 80 36.61 12.41 19.79
N ILE A 81 35.94 13.01 18.83
CA ILE A 81 35.23 14.28 18.99
C ILE A 81 33.72 13.99 18.87
N SER A 82 33.00 14.26 19.97
CA SER A 82 31.54 14.06 20.03
C SER A 82 30.82 15.40 19.90
N ASN A 83 29.65 15.41 19.27
CA ASN A 83 28.83 16.63 19.11
C ASN A 83 29.62 17.80 18.52
N ILE A 84 30.18 17.60 17.31
CA ILE A 84 31.02 18.58 16.61
C ILE A 84 30.31 19.91 16.44
N GLU A 85 30.94 20.99 16.82
CA GLU A 85 30.48 22.36 16.61
C GLU A 85 31.26 23.06 15.51
N GLN A 86 30.82 24.29 15.13
CA GLN A 86 31.41 25.06 14.05
C GLN A 86 32.94 25.33 14.29
N ASN A 87 33.36 25.53 15.54
CA ASN A 87 34.74 25.80 15.92
C ASN A 87 35.64 24.55 15.94
N ASN A 88 35.06 23.37 15.76
CA ASN A 88 35.84 22.13 15.72
C ASN A 88 36.29 21.75 14.29
N PHE A 89 35.77 22.44 13.26
CA PHE A 89 36.25 22.24 11.89
C PHE A 89 37.57 22.93 11.67
N GLY A 90 38.49 22.26 11.00
CA GLY A 90 39.85 22.73 10.76
C GLY A 90 40.86 21.59 10.70
N THR A 91 42.14 21.92 10.88
CA THR A 91 43.22 20.96 10.72
C THR A 91 43.70 20.47 12.09
N TYR A 92 43.79 19.17 12.23
CA TYR A 92 44.29 18.45 13.39
C TYR A 92 45.62 17.81 13.05
N TYR A 93 46.57 17.86 14.00
CA TYR A 93 47.89 17.24 13.90
C TYR A 93 48.07 16.21 15.01
N CYS A 94 48.35 14.97 14.61
CA CYS A 94 48.82 13.95 15.53
C CYS A 94 50.36 13.92 15.49
N VAL A 95 50.97 14.38 16.56
CA VAL A 95 52.42 14.47 16.66
C VAL A 95 52.90 13.39 17.62
N THR A 96 53.82 12.55 17.16
CA THR A 96 54.46 11.52 17.99
C THR A 96 55.92 11.88 18.28
N SER A 97 56.38 11.67 19.49
CA SER A 97 57.79 11.90 19.89
C SER A 97 58.38 10.66 20.55
N ASP A 98 59.66 10.44 20.28
CA ASP A 98 60.46 9.41 20.94
C ASP A 98 61.84 9.99 21.35
N PRO A 99 61.93 10.70 22.48
CA PRO A 99 63.18 11.25 22.97
C PRO A 99 64.23 10.16 23.17
N PRO A 100 65.57 10.40 22.83
CA PRO A 100 66.18 11.68 22.53
C PRO A 100 66.15 12.12 21.07
N SER A 101 65.61 11.36 20.15
CA SER A 101 65.47 11.79 18.75
C SER A 101 64.20 12.65 18.60
N ASP A 102 64.35 13.91 18.29
CA ASP A 102 63.25 14.84 17.96
C ASP A 102 62.62 14.55 16.58
N ASN A 103 62.65 13.28 16.11
CA ASN A 103 61.98 12.88 14.89
C ASN A 103 60.45 12.84 15.12
N LEU A 104 59.83 13.93 14.86
CA LEU A 104 58.38 14.12 14.94
C LEU A 104 57.73 13.59 13.67
N ALA A 105 57.15 12.41 13.75
CA ALA A 105 56.19 12.02 12.72
C ALA A 105 54.87 12.76 12.99
N ALA A 106 54.41 13.56 12.05
CA ALA A 106 53.16 14.27 12.16
C ALA A 106 52.17 13.77 11.10
N LYS A 107 50.99 13.33 11.53
CA LYS A 107 49.86 13.06 10.62
C LYS A 107 48.94 14.25 10.66
N GLN A 108 48.63 14.77 9.46
CA GLN A 108 47.66 15.85 9.29
C GLN A 108 46.28 15.27 8.97
N VAL A 109 45.26 15.71 9.70
CA VAL A 109 43.85 15.36 9.44
C VAL A 109 43.06 16.64 9.33
N LYS A 110 42.46 16.89 8.14
CA LYS A 110 41.60 18.04 7.91
C LYS A 110 40.13 17.62 8.10
N LEU A 111 39.47 18.19 9.11
CA LEU A 111 38.05 18.01 9.37
C LEU A 111 37.27 19.10 8.64
N VAL A 112 36.54 18.73 7.62
CA VAL A 112 35.82 19.63 6.73
C VAL A 112 34.31 19.53 6.97
N LYS A 113 33.67 20.69 7.07
CA LYS A 113 32.22 20.76 7.30
C LYS A 113 31.44 20.38 6.04
N LEU A 114 30.50 19.44 6.20
CA LEU A 114 29.55 19.01 5.21
C LEU A 114 28.19 19.65 5.51
N ASN A 115 27.71 20.46 4.59
CA ASN A 115 26.39 21.08 4.67
C ASN A 115 25.41 20.30 3.80
N VAL A 116 24.36 19.75 4.42
CA VAL A 116 23.28 19.05 3.75
C VAL A 116 21.95 19.68 4.15
N THR A 117 21.17 20.13 3.18
CA THR A 117 19.85 20.70 3.44
C THR A 117 18.81 19.60 3.52
N ASN A 118 18.03 19.62 4.60
CA ASN A 118 16.84 18.78 4.73
C ASN A 118 15.61 19.57 4.30
N PRO A 119 14.64 18.96 3.59
CA PRO A 119 13.34 19.56 3.38
C PRO A 119 12.70 19.89 4.73
N SER A 120 12.23 21.11 4.92
CA SER A 120 11.64 21.58 6.17
C SER A 120 10.26 20.99 6.48
N SER A 121 9.59 20.45 5.46
CA SER A 121 8.25 19.87 5.59
C SER A 121 8.02 18.76 4.55
N PRO A 122 7.06 17.86 4.78
CA PRO A 122 6.63 16.93 3.75
C PRO A 122 6.20 17.66 2.48
N LEU A 123 6.28 17.00 1.34
CA LEU A 123 5.93 17.54 0.02
C LEU A 123 4.63 16.93 -0.49
N LEU A 124 3.84 17.70 -1.20
CA LEU A 124 2.71 17.19 -1.99
C LEU A 124 3.17 16.85 -3.42
N PRO A 125 2.56 15.87 -4.10
CA PRO A 125 2.81 15.62 -5.51
C PRO A 125 2.68 16.92 -6.34
N GLY A 126 3.60 17.10 -7.28
CA GLY A 126 3.68 18.30 -8.08
C GLY A 126 4.42 19.49 -7.44
N GLU A 127 4.80 19.43 -6.16
CA GLU A 127 5.69 20.42 -5.54
C GLU A 127 7.13 20.23 -6.04
N SER A 128 7.99 21.20 -5.76
CA SER A 128 9.40 21.13 -6.11
C SER A 128 10.24 20.66 -4.92
N LEU A 129 11.22 19.80 -5.19
CA LEU A 129 12.23 19.36 -4.24
C LEU A 129 13.58 19.92 -4.65
N SER A 130 14.20 20.69 -3.76
CA SER A 130 15.59 21.15 -3.92
C SER A 130 16.42 20.59 -2.79
N LEU A 131 17.47 19.84 -3.12
CA LEU A 131 18.44 19.31 -2.17
C LEU A 131 19.80 19.90 -2.48
N ALA A 132 20.46 20.44 -1.46
CA ALA A 132 21.83 20.91 -1.56
C ALA A 132 22.75 20.07 -0.67
N CYS A 133 23.90 19.72 -1.22
CA CYS A 133 24.99 19.09 -0.48
C CYS A 133 26.29 19.78 -0.91
N SER A 134 26.99 20.37 0.04
CA SER A 134 28.22 21.12 -0.22
C SER A 134 29.20 20.94 0.93
N VAL A 135 30.46 21.12 0.65
CA VAL A 135 31.54 21.15 1.65
C VAL A 135 32.04 22.59 1.80
N GLU A 136 32.28 23.02 3.05
CA GLU A 136 32.97 24.27 3.34
C GLU A 136 34.47 24.05 3.16
N ASP A 137 35.16 25.02 2.57
CA ASP A 137 36.58 25.02 2.31
C ASP A 137 37.08 23.92 1.34
N SER A 138 36.90 24.20 0.07
CA SER A 138 37.53 23.45 -1.04
C SER A 138 38.82 24.11 -1.56
N GLN A 139 39.57 24.84 -0.70
CA GLN A 139 40.85 25.45 -1.05
C GLN A 139 41.99 24.41 -1.15
N GLY A 140 41.79 23.33 -1.86
CA GLY A 140 42.80 22.34 -2.18
C GLY A 140 42.76 22.01 -3.68
N ASP A 141 43.88 21.49 -4.19
CA ASP A 141 44.01 21.13 -5.62
C ASP A 141 43.01 20.05 -6.09
N GLN A 142 42.35 19.36 -5.17
CA GLN A 142 41.37 18.32 -5.51
C GLN A 142 40.00 18.63 -4.92
N LYS A 143 39.07 19.10 -5.76
CA LYS A 143 37.68 19.25 -5.39
C LYS A 143 37.02 17.87 -5.25
N PRO A 144 36.31 17.58 -4.14
CA PRO A 144 35.61 16.29 -4.00
C PRO A 144 34.49 16.15 -5.04
N ASN A 145 34.27 14.94 -5.49
CA ASN A 145 33.11 14.62 -6.33
C ASN A 145 31.89 14.45 -5.45
N ILE A 146 30.90 15.35 -5.58
CA ILE A 146 29.66 15.33 -4.81
C ILE A 146 28.51 14.95 -5.72
N TYR A 147 27.73 13.96 -5.29
CA TYR A 147 26.51 13.55 -5.97
C TYR A 147 25.48 13.01 -4.99
N TRP A 148 24.24 13.00 -5.42
CA TRP A 148 23.14 12.39 -4.69
C TRP A 148 22.82 11.01 -5.23
N GLN A 149 22.43 10.11 -4.33
CA GLN A 149 21.84 8.85 -4.66
C GLN A 149 20.36 8.87 -4.25
N THR A 150 19.49 8.62 -5.21
CA THR A 150 18.04 8.58 -5.02
C THR A 150 17.62 7.35 -4.21
N PRO A 151 16.37 7.28 -3.69
CA PRO A 151 15.88 6.11 -2.99
C PRO A 151 15.96 4.79 -3.79
N ASN A 152 15.91 4.87 -5.12
CA ASN A 152 16.05 3.71 -6.02
C ASN A 152 17.49 3.48 -6.51
N GLY A 153 18.49 4.16 -5.92
CA GLY A 153 19.91 3.94 -6.20
C GLY A 153 20.49 4.73 -7.39
N GLN A 154 19.72 5.53 -8.08
CA GLN A 154 20.20 6.32 -9.21
C GLN A 154 21.10 7.48 -8.75
N LYS A 155 22.21 7.74 -9.44
CA LYS A 155 23.15 8.83 -9.14
C LYS A 155 22.79 10.10 -9.92
N ILE A 156 22.68 11.22 -9.23
CA ILE A 156 22.33 12.54 -9.79
C ILE A 156 23.26 13.60 -9.22
N LYS A 157 23.82 14.48 -10.06
CA LYS A 157 24.77 15.53 -9.60
C LYS A 157 24.08 16.74 -8.97
N ASN A 158 23.02 17.23 -9.56
CA ASN A 158 22.26 18.39 -9.07
C ASN A 158 20.80 18.01 -8.88
N ILE A 159 20.20 18.38 -7.75
CA ILE A 159 18.82 18.06 -7.49
C ILE A 159 17.96 19.30 -7.42
N LEU A 160 17.24 19.51 -8.49
CA LEU A 160 16.03 20.30 -8.56
C LEU A 160 14.96 19.46 -9.26
N VAL A 161 14.12 18.78 -8.48
CA VAL A 161 12.96 18.07 -9.01
C VAL A 161 11.80 19.07 -9.04
N LYS A 162 11.38 19.49 -10.22
CA LYS A 162 10.29 20.50 -10.37
C LYS A 162 8.92 19.94 -9.99
N HIS A 163 8.70 18.64 -10.22
CA HIS A 163 7.42 17.96 -9.93
C HIS A 163 7.70 16.65 -9.19
N VAL A 164 7.59 16.66 -7.86
CA VAL A 164 7.76 15.45 -7.07
C VAL A 164 6.57 14.51 -7.27
N THR A 165 6.88 13.20 -7.18
CA THR A 165 5.93 12.11 -7.20
C THR A 165 6.22 11.19 -6.01
N SER A 166 5.38 10.20 -5.76
CA SER A 166 5.61 9.17 -4.73
C SER A 166 6.95 8.44 -4.86
N GLN A 167 7.51 8.35 -6.07
CA GLN A 167 8.83 7.73 -6.31
C GLN A 167 10.00 8.50 -5.68
N HIS A 168 9.81 9.77 -5.35
CA HIS A 168 10.82 10.60 -4.68
C HIS A 168 10.76 10.48 -3.15
N ASN A 169 9.77 9.76 -2.61
CA ASN A 169 9.67 9.47 -1.18
C ASN A 169 10.78 8.49 -0.75
N GLY A 170 11.40 8.75 0.39
CA GLY A 170 12.37 7.83 0.97
C GLY A 170 13.70 8.46 1.33
N LYS A 171 14.73 7.62 1.44
CA LYS A 171 16.08 8.02 1.86
C LYS A 171 16.90 8.45 0.65
N TRP A 172 17.37 9.69 0.70
CA TRP A 172 18.31 10.27 -0.25
C TRP A 172 19.68 10.33 0.39
N THR A 173 20.73 9.91 -0.31
CA THR A 173 22.09 9.89 0.22
C THR A 173 22.94 10.88 -0.55
N CYS A 174 23.48 11.90 0.16
CA CYS A 174 24.57 12.69 -0.37
C CYS A 174 25.86 11.90 -0.22
N VAL A 175 26.61 11.74 -1.29
CA VAL A 175 27.90 11.08 -1.33
C VAL A 175 28.97 12.11 -1.69
N VAL A 176 29.97 12.25 -0.81
CA VAL A 176 31.16 13.08 -1.02
C VAL A 176 32.33 12.13 -1.16
N LYS A 177 32.95 12.13 -2.36
CA LYS A 177 34.08 11.27 -2.68
C LYS A 177 35.33 12.08 -2.97
N ASN A 178 36.42 11.76 -2.24
CA ASN A 178 37.74 12.33 -2.45
C ASN A 178 38.77 11.19 -2.48
N GLY A 179 39.26 10.87 -3.66
CA GLY A 179 40.11 9.70 -3.86
C GLY A 179 39.39 8.40 -3.47
N GLU A 180 39.97 7.65 -2.53
CA GLU A 180 39.38 6.42 -2.00
C GLU A 180 38.43 6.67 -0.81
N ASN A 181 38.43 7.88 -0.25
CA ASN A 181 37.58 8.22 0.89
C ASN A 181 36.18 8.61 0.41
N GLU A 182 35.15 7.98 0.95
CA GLU A 182 33.75 8.32 0.71
C GLU A 182 33.01 8.59 2.02
N LYS A 183 32.27 9.70 2.06
CA LYS A 183 31.31 10.02 3.13
C LYS A 183 29.89 9.95 2.58
N HIS A 184 29.04 9.20 3.27
CA HIS A 184 27.62 9.07 2.96
C HIS A 184 26.79 9.74 4.05
N THR A 185 25.93 10.67 3.64
CA THR A 185 24.99 11.34 4.55
C THR A 185 23.57 11.17 4.03
N GLN A 186 22.71 10.62 4.86
CA GLN A 186 21.33 10.30 4.51
C GLN A 186 20.36 11.35 5.04
N ILE A 187 19.40 11.73 4.20
CA ILE A 187 18.23 12.53 4.56
C ILE A 187 16.97 11.78 4.19
N SER A 188 15.88 12.06 4.88
CA SER A 188 14.56 11.49 4.56
C SER A 188 13.68 12.52 3.91
N VAL A 189 13.32 12.28 2.66
CA VAL A 189 12.32 13.09 1.94
C VAL A 189 10.97 12.40 2.11
N LYS A 190 9.96 13.13 2.57
CA LYS A 190 8.58 12.65 2.70
C LYS A 190 7.72 13.30 1.63
N VAL A 191 7.15 12.47 0.75
CA VAL A 191 6.14 12.90 -0.24
C VAL A 191 4.80 12.29 0.17
N LEU A 192 3.82 13.15 0.45
CA LEU A 192 2.49 12.71 0.86
C LEU A 192 1.79 12.05 -0.32
N ASP A 193 1.34 10.82 -0.14
CA ASP A 193 0.59 10.11 -1.16
C ASP A 193 -0.39 9.10 -0.54
N LEU A 194 -1.32 8.64 -1.37
CA LEU A 194 -2.32 7.64 -1.03
C LEU A 194 -2.00 6.30 -1.71
N SER A 195 -2.29 5.21 -1.01
CA SER A 195 -2.22 3.85 -1.53
C SER A 195 -3.63 3.36 -1.91
N PRO A 196 -3.79 2.66 -3.03
CA PRO A 196 -2.78 2.32 -4.04
C PRO A 196 -2.24 3.55 -4.78
N ALA A 197 -1.00 3.49 -5.24
CA ALA A 197 -0.29 4.62 -5.86
C ALA A 197 -0.94 5.12 -7.17
N PHE A 198 -1.72 4.27 -7.83
CA PHE A 198 -2.41 4.58 -9.07
C PHE A 198 -3.90 4.29 -8.96
N SER A 199 -4.70 4.90 -9.83
CA SER A 199 -6.11 4.55 -10.00
C SER A 199 -6.25 3.05 -10.29
N SER A 200 -7.17 2.39 -9.59
CA SER A 200 -7.35 0.94 -9.67
C SER A 200 -8.79 0.59 -10.01
N THR A 201 -8.99 -0.55 -10.68
CA THR A 201 -10.31 -1.13 -10.87
C THR A 201 -10.53 -2.23 -9.83
N GLN A 202 -11.64 -2.16 -9.13
CA GLN A 202 -12.11 -3.19 -8.21
C GLN A 202 -13.33 -3.87 -8.81
N TYR A 203 -13.37 -5.19 -8.70
CA TYR A 203 -14.47 -5.98 -9.19
C TYR A 203 -15.27 -6.57 -8.03
N THR A 204 -16.58 -6.53 -8.13
CA THR A 204 -17.50 -7.08 -7.14
C THR A 204 -18.69 -7.73 -7.85
N SER A 205 -19.59 -8.33 -7.08
CA SER A 205 -20.87 -8.88 -7.52
C SER A 205 -21.85 -8.90 -6.35
N ASN A 206 -23.08 -9.33 -6.61
CA ASN A 206 -24.09 -9.58 -5.56
C ASN A 206 -23.76 -10.77 -4.64
N SER A 207 -22.76 -11.57 -4.96
CA SER A 207 -22.29 -12.72 -4.18
C SER A 207 -20.88 -12.55 -3.63
N SER A 208 -20.20 -11.43 -3.90
CA SER A 208 -18.85 -11.16 -3.44
C SER A 208 -18.72 -9.87 -2.66
N ARG A 209 -17.67 -9.81 -1.82
CA ARG A 209 -17.35 -8.62 -1.02
C ARG A 209 -16.86 -7.48 -1.91
N ILE A 210 -17.25 -6.25 -1.59
CA ILE A 210 -16.64 -5.05 -2.16
C ILE A 210 -15.67 -4.43 -1.16
N THR A 211 -14.49 -4.02 -1.66
CA THR A 211 -13.50 -3.23 -0.94
C THR A 211 -13.00 -2.13 -1.88
N ILE A 212 -13.14 -0.88 -1.45
CA ILE A 212 -12.70 0.30 -2.19
C ILE A 212 -11.50 0.86 -1.43
N PRO A 213 -10.26 0.58 -1.87
CA PRO A 213 -9.07 0.89 -1.11
C PRO A 213 -8.73 2.37 -1.18
N CYS A 214 -8.41 2.96 -0.05
CA CYS A 214 -7.71 4.22 0.13
C CYS A 214 -7.01 4.20 1.47
N SER A 215 -5.71 4.28 1.48
CA SER A 215 -4.91 4.33 2.70
C SER A 215 -3.72 5.26 2.52
N PHE A 216 -3.03 5.58 3.58
CA PHE A 216 -1.77 6.30 3.47
C PHE A 216 -0.70 5.44 2.79
N ALA A 217 0.18 6.08 2.04
CA ALA A 217 1.39 5.44 1.56
C ALA A 217 2.26 5.00 2.77
N PRO A 218 3.11 3.97 2.62
CA PRO A 218 4.03 3.54 3.68
C PRO A 218 4.81 4.71 4.27
N ASP A 219 5.02 4.70 5.58
CA ASP A 219 5.75 5.73 6.34
C ASP A 219 5.13 7.14 6.36
N ILE A 220 3.90 7.30 5.88
CA ILE A 220 3.12 8.53 5.98
C ILE A 220 2.13 8.42 7.15
N THR A 221 2.04 9.49 7.93
CA THR A 221 1.15 9.57 9.11
C THR A 221 0.31 10.84 9.06
N TRP A 222 -0.69 10.94 9.94
CA TRP A 222 -1.52 12.14 10.07
C TRP A 222 -0.70 13.39 10.41
N GLU A 223 0.39 13.26 11.16
CA GLU A 223 1.27 14.39 11.48
C GLU A 223 1.88 15.03 10.23
N HIS A 224 2.23 14.21 9.26
CA HIS A 224 2.72 14.72 7.97
C HIS A 224 1.65 15.49 7.19
N PHE A 225 0.39 15.03 7.22
CA PHE A 225 -0.73 15.75 6.59
C PHE A 225 -1.09 17.04 7.34
N LYS A 226 -1.07 17.02 8.68
CA LYS A 226 -1.27 18.22 9.51
C LYS A 226 -0.20 19.28 9.27
N ALA A 227 1.06 18.88 9.09
CA ALA A 227 2.16 19.78 8.75
C ALA A 227 1.99 20.48 7.39
N LYS A 228 1.05 20.00 6.56
CA LYS A 228 0.66 20.60 5.27
C LYS A 228 -0.68 21.34 5.35
N ASP A 229 -1.20 21.64 6.52
CA ASP A 229 -2.48 22.32 6.70
C ASP A 229 -3.63 21.65 5.93
N ILE A 230 -3.83 20.33 6.17
CA ILE A 230 -4.97 19.59 5.63
C ILE A 230 -6.29 20.21 6.15
N GLN A 231 -7.23 20.47 5.26
CA GLN A 231 -8.51 21.14 5.58
C GLN A 231 -9.69 20.19 5.52
N GLU A 232 -9.74 19.30 4.55
CA GLU A 232 -10.89 18.44 4.30
C GLU A 232 -10.47 17.08 3.76
N VAL A 233 -11.14 16.02 4.23
CA VAL A 233 -11.02 14.65 3.71
C VAL A 233 -12.41 14.10 3.49
N TYR A 234 -12.69 13.59 2.28
CA TYR A 234 -14.00 13.05 1.97
C TYR A 234 -13.96 12.01 0.86
N TRP A 235 -14.99 11.19 0.83
CA TRP A 235 -15.29 10.29 -0.26
C TRP A 235 -16.37 10.87 -1.16
N GLN A 236 -16.14 10.81 -2.47
CA GLN A 236 -17.07 11.20 -3.51
C GLN A 236 -17.32 10.01 -4.44
N PHE A 237 -18.55 9.85 -4.89
CA PHE A 237 -18.97 8.79 -5.79
C PHE A 237 -19.63 9.36 -7.03
N SER A 238 -19.26 8.86 -8.19
CA SER A 238 -19.85 9.18 -9.49
C SER A 238 -20.42 7.89 -10.10
N PRO A 239 -21.76 7.68 -10.04
CA PRO A 239 -22.37 6.45 -10.52
C PRO A 239 -22.24 6.30 -12.02
N LYS A 240 -22.10 5.05 -12.49
CA LYS A 240 -22.01 4.70 -13.91
C LYS A 240 -23.01 3.59 -14.27
N ILE A 241 -23.55 3.64 -15.49
CA ILE A 241 -24.29 2.54 -16.07
C ILE A 241 -23.34 1.50 -16.69
N PRO A 242 -23.80 0.28 -17.03
CA PRO A 242 -22.96 -0.78 -17.60
C PRO A 242 -22.19 -0.39 -18.88
N SER A 243 -22.64 0.61 -19.62
CA SER A 243 -21.89 1.16 -20.77
C SER A 243 -20.71 2.08 -20.39
N GLY A 244 -20.43 2.27 -19.08
CA GLY A 244 -19.38 3.15 -18.57
C GLY A 244 -19.73 4.65 -18.58
N VAL A 245 -20.92 5.01 -19.04
CA VAL A 245 -21.41 6.40 -19.04
C VAL A 245 -21.80 6.82 -17.63
N ILE A 246 -21.45 8.05 -17.22
CA ILE A 246 -21.84 8.61 -15.94
C ILE A 246 -23.36 8.81 -15.93
N SER A 247 -24.05 8.25 -14.95
CA SER A 247 -25.52 8.27 -14.83
C SER A 247 -26.05 9.37 -13.90
N GLY A 248 -25.17 10.13 -13.25
CA GLY A 248 -25.54 11.20 -12.33
C GLY A 248 -24.36 12.06 -11.93
N GLY A 249 -24.62 13.20 -11.29
CA GLY A 249 -23.57 14.05 -10.74
C GLY A 249 -22.79 13.39 -9.60
N PRO A 250 -21.57 13.89 -9.28
CA PRO A 250 -20.78 13.39 -8.18
C PRO A 250 -21.48 13.62 -6.84
N GLN A 251 -21.53 12.59 -6.01
CA GLN A 251 -22.22 12.57 -4.72
C GLN A 251 -21.20 12.40 -3.59
N ARG A 252 -21.26 13.25 -2.58
CA ARG A 252 -20.41 13.12 -1.40
C ARG A 252 -21.01 12.07 -0.46
N LEU A 253 -20.28 10.98 -0.21
CA LEU A 253 -20.72 9.87 0.64
C LEU A 253 -20.37 10.10 2.11
N PHE A 254 -19.11 10.42 2.37
CA PHE A 254 -18.58 10.58 3.72
C PHE A 254 -17.65 11.78 3.79
N THR A 255 -17.65 12.47 4.94
CA THR A 255 -16.67 13.52 5.27
C THR A 255 -16.00 13.16 6.60
N LEU A 256 -14.67 13.23 6.67
CA LEU A 256 -13.91 12.97 7.87
C LEU A 256 -13.83 14.24 8.73
N SER A 257 -14.25 14.16 9.99
CA SER A 257 -13.94 15.20 10.98
C SER A 257 -12.47 15.09 11.37
N LEU A 258 -11.71 16.18 11.22
CA LEU A 258 -10.27 16.25 11.53
C LEU A 258 -10.01 16.71 12.99
N GLN A 259 -11.05 16.88 13.80
CA GLN A 259 -10.96 17.23 15.21
C GLN A 259 -10.47 16.01 16.04
N ASP A 260 -10.26 16.20 17.35
CA ASP A 260 -9.63 15.24 18.27
C ASP A 260 -10.18 13.80 18.23
N SER A 261 -11.43 13.62 17.84
CA SER A 261 -12.07 12.33 17.68
C SER A 261 -12.27 11.94 16.22
N MET A 262 -11.26 11.95 15.36
CA MET A 262 -11.42 11.62 13.94
C MET A 262 -12.53 10.60 13.68
N LYS A 263 -13.64 11.07 13.11
CA LYS A 263 -14.85 10.27 12.83
C LYS A 263 -15.42 10.60 11.47
N TRP A 264 -15.92 9.59 10.79
CA TRP A 264 -16.64 9.76 9.54
C TRP A 264 -18.07 10.24 9.79
N ASN A 265 -18.43 11.34 9.13
CA ASN A 265 -19.79 11.83 9.04
C ASN A 265 -20.40 11.32 7.74
N VAL A 266 -21.59 10.71 7.83
CA VAL A 266 -22.33 10.21 6.66
C VAL A 266 -23.05 11.39 6.00
N ASN A 267 -22.73 11.69 4.76
CA ASN A 267 -23.39 12.75 3.99
C ASN A 267 -24.55 12.20 3.17
N GLN A 268 -24.42 10.97 2.66
CA GLN A 268 -25.47 10.27 1.94
C GLN A 268 -25.63 8.87 2.53
N HIS A 269 -26.87 8.43 2.66
CA HIS A 269 -27.17 7.09 3.18
C HIS A 269 -26.61 6.02 2.25
N THR A 270 -25.78 5.14 2.79
CA THR A 270 -25.14 4.03 2.09
C THR A 270 -24.88 2.89 3.08
N ASP A 271 -24.91 1.65 2.58
CA ASP A 271 -24.54 0.45 3.36
C ASP A 271 -23.01 0.21 3.40
N LEU A 272 -22.22 1.06 2.74
CA LEU A 272 -20.77 1.01 2.81
C LEU A 272 -20.30 1.36 4.21
N LYS A 273 -19.30 0.64 4.71
CA LYS A 273 -18.69 0.85 6.02
C LYS A 273 -17.29 1.43 5.84
N THR A 274 -16.99 2.46 6.59
CA THR A 274 -15.66 3.07 6.68
C THR A 274 -14.77 2.27 7.61
N GLN A 275 -13.44 2.33 7.38
CA GLN A 275 -12.44 1.78 8.29
C GLN A 275 -12.00 2.81 9.34
N ASP A 276 -11.09 2.41 10.24
CA ASP A 276 -10.56 3.30 11.28
C ASP A 276 -9.58 4.32 10.69
N PRO A 277 -9.97 5.60 10.56
CA PRO A 277 -9.12 6.60 9.94
C PRO A 277 -7.86 6.90 10.76
N LYS A 278 -7.86 6.66 12.08
CA LYS A 278 -6.70 6.91 12.95
C LYS A 278 -5.48 6.10 12.52
N LYS A 279 -5.70 4.92 11.94
CA LYS A 279 -4.64 4.05 11.40
C LYS A 279 -4.19 4.41 9.99
N GLY A 280 -4.75 5.48 9.40
CA GLY A 280 -4.49 5.86 8.02
C GLY A 280 -5.20 4.98 6.98
N ASP A 281 -6.15 4.14 7.41
CA ASP A 281 -7.02 3.35 6.52
C ASP A 281 -8.35 4.09 6.32
N LEU A 282 -8.53 4.60 5.11
CA LEU A 282 -9.71 5.34 4.70
C LEU A 282 -10.64 4.50 3.82
N SER A 283 -10.35 3.21 3.64
CA SER A 283 -11.06 2.32 2.72
C SER A 283 -12.53 2.15 3.08
N LEU A 284 -13.36 1.90 2.05
CA LEU A 284 -14.78 1.56 2.20
C LEU A 284 -14.98 0.08 1.93
N THR A 285 -15.89 -0.55 2.68
CA THR A 285 -16.17 -1.99 2.53
C THR A 285 -17.64 -2.31 2.70
N ARG A 286 -18.12 -3.39 2.05
CA ARG A 286 -19.42 -4.04 2.27
C ARG A 286 -19.31 -5.54 2.02
N LYS A 287 -20.16 -6.35 2.67
CA LYS A 287 -20.11 -7.82 2.55
C LYS A 287 -20.43 -8.31 1.15
N LEU A 288 -21.43 -7.72 0.51
CA LEU A 288 -21.90 -8.08 -0.84
C LEU A 288 -22.02 -6.82 -1.67
N GLY A 289 -21.54 -6.87 -2.90
CA GLY A 289 -21.70 -5.78 -3.86
C GLY A 289 -23.15 -5.69 -4.36
N LYS A 290 -23.46 -4.56 -4.99
CA LYS A 290 -24.74 -4.31 -5.65
C LYS A 290 -24.46 -3.64 -6.99
N GLU A 291 -25.44 -3.70 -7.92
CA GLU A 291 -25.29 -3.02 -9.22
C GLU A 291 -25.13 -1.50 -9.06
N GLU A 292 -25.77 -0.92 -8.08
CA GLU A 292 -25.66 0.50 -7.73
C GLU A 292 -24.26 0.94 -7.24
N ASP A 293 -23.36 -0.01 -6.94
CA ASP A 293 -21.96 0.30 -6.60
C ASP A 293 -21.09 0.61 -7.80
N ARG A 294 -21.59 0.36 -9.01
CA ARG A 294 -20.86 0.63 -10.25
C ARG A 294 -20.57 2.12 -10.38
N GLY A 295 -19.31 2.48 -10.54
CA GLY A 295 -18.91 3.86 -10.70
C GLY A 295 -17.49 4.17 -10.28
N ASP A 296 -17.17 5.45 -10.26
CA ASP A 296 -15.89 5.94 -9.80
C ASP A 296 -16.01 6.49 -8.37
N TYR A 297 -15.19 5.99 -7.47
CA TYR A 297 -15.04 6.44 -6.09
C TYR A 297 -13.76 7.23 -5.97
N GLU A 298 -13.85 8.44 -5.44
CA GLU A 298 -12.71 9.32 -5.24
C GLU A 298 -12.50 9.60 -3.75
N CYS A 299 -11.34 9.20 -3.24
CA CYS A 299 -10.83 9.57 -1.92
C CYS A 299 -10.07 10.89 -2.09
N ILE A 300 -10.56 11.96 -1.49
CA ILE A 300 -10.09 13.32 -1.74
C ILE A 300 -9.62 13.97 -0.45
N MET A 301 -8.44 14.56 -0.49
CA MET A 301 -7.85 15.40 0.55
C MET A 301 -7.57 16.80 0.03
N LYS A 302 -8.10 17.82 0.68
CA LYS A 302 -7.85 19.22 0.34
C LYS A 302 -6.93 19.87 1.36
N PHE A 303 -6.01 20.66 0.87
CA PHE A 303 -5.01 21.38 1.65
C PHE A 303 -5.21 22.90 1.50
N LYS A 304 -4.70 23.63 2.48
CA LYS A 304 -4.61 25.09 2.40
C LYS A 304 -3.89 25.51 1.10
N GLY A 305 -4.38 26.54 0.46
CA GLY A 305 -3.86 26.97 -0.84
C GLY A 305 -4.45 26.24 -2.05
N GLY A 306 -5.51 25.43 -1.86
CA GLY A 306 -6.28 24.82 -2.95
C GLY A 306 -5.65 23.56 -3.56
N LYS A 307 -4.55 23.05 -3.01
CA LYS A 307 -3.96 21.79 -3.46
C LYS A 307 -4.86 20.62 -3.06
N ILE A 308 -4.94 19.63 -3.95
CA ILE A 308 -5.77 18.43 -3.78
C ILE A 308 -4.91 17.21 -4.02
N LEU A 309 -5.00 16.26 -3.11
CA LEU A 309 -4.53 14.90 -3.28
C LEU A 309 -5.75 14.00 -3.41
N ASN A 310 -5.88 13.27 -4.50
CA ASN A 310 -6.99 12.37 -4.73
C ASN A 310 -6.53 11.01 -5.23
N ARG A 311 -7.41 10.01 -5.03
CA ARG A 311 -7.24 8.67 -5.55
C ARG A 311 -8.58 8.15 -6.04
N THR A 312 -8.64 7.78 -7.32
CA THR A 312 -9.84 7.24 -7.95
C THR A 312 -9.78 5.72 -7.97
N VAL A 313 -10.85 5.09 -7.52
CA VAL A 313 -11.06 3.65 -7.60
C VAL A 313 -12.32 3.41 -8.42
N ARG A 314 -12.17 2.74 -9.55
CA ARG A 314 -13.31 2.32 -10.39
C ARG A 314 -13.86 1.02 -9.87
N VAL A 315 -15.16 0.95 -9.66
CA VAL A 315 -15.88 -0.28 -9.29
C VAL A 315 -16.67 -0.79 -10.46
N GLU A 316 -16.41 -2.03 -10.84
CA GLU A 316 -17.13 -2.78 -11.85
C GLU A 316 -17.88 -3.94 -11.19
N VAL A 317 -19.12 -4.17 -11.62
CA VAL A 317 -19.98 -5.20 -11.04
C VAL A 317 -20.15 -6.33 -12.04
N LEU A 318 -19.72 -7.53 -11.65
CA LEU A 318 -19.89 -8.75 -12.43
C LEU A 318 -21.28 -9.30 -12.22
N GLN A 319 -22.00 -9.59 -13.32
CA GLN A 319 -23.35 -10.11 -13.30
C GLN A 319 -23.48 -11.34 -14.19
N ILE A 320 -24.37 -12.24 -13.80
CA ILE A 320 -24.85 -13.33 -14.65
C ILE A 320 -26.28 -13.01 -15.06
N ILE A 321 -26.51 -12.97 -16.37
CA ILE A 321 -27.82 -12.80 -16.98
C ILE A 321 -28.23 -14.13 -17.61
N SER A 322 -29.41 -14.63 -17.26
CA SER A 322 -30.01 -15.84 -17.85
C SER A 322 -31.07 -15.50 -18.88
N SER A 323 -31.08 -16.28 -19.95
CA SER A 323 -32.16 -16.23 -20.97
C SER A 323 -32.51 -17.67 -21.36
N PRO A 324 -33.71 -18.13 -21.07
CA PRO A 324 -34.81 -17.49 -20.31
C PRO A 324 -34.50 -17.28 -18.82
N ARG A 325 -35.51 -16.97 -18.00
CA ARG A 325 -35.37 -16.79 -16.54
C ARG A 325 -34.78 -18.03 -15.86
N PRO A 326 -34.25 -17.94 -14.67
CA PRO A 326 -33.54 -19.04 -13.98
C PRO A 326 -34.50 -20.17 -13.50
N GLU A 327 -35.82 -19.96 -13.54
CA GLU A 327 -36.81 -21.01 -13.32
C GLU A 327 -37.14 -21.69 -14.69
N LEU A 328 -36.77 -22.96 -14.81
CA LEU A 328 -36.80 -23.72 -16.06
C LEU A 328 -37.53 -25.05 -15.91
N ILE A 329 -37.99 -25.59 -17.03
CA ILE A 329 -38.47 -26.96 -17.14
C ILE A 329 -37.38 -27.80 -17.82
N SER A 330 -37.12 -29.01 -17.31
CA SER A 330 -36.15 -29.95 -17.90
C SER A 330 -36.43 -30.14 -19.40
N GLY A 331 -35.35 -30.03 -20.20
CA GLY A 331 -35.37 -30.06 -21.65
C GLY A 331 -35.44 -28.71 -22.36
N GLN A 332 -35.52 -27.59 -21.61
CA GLN A 332 -35.45 -26.26 -22.18
C GLN A 332 -33.99 -25.83 -22.46
N PRO A 333 -33.75 -24.97 -23.48
CA PRO A 333 -32.43 -24.37 -23.67
C PRO A 333 -32.21 -23.22 -22.69
N LEU A 334 -30.95 -23.00 -22.31
CA LEU A 334 -30.52 -21.93 -21.42
C LEU A 334 -29.27 -21.27 -21.95
N ASN A 335 -29.26 -19.95 -21.97
CA ASN A 335 -28.07 -19.13 -22.21
C ASN A 335 -27.74 -18.34 -20.93
N LEU A 336 -26.54 -18.51 -20.44
CA LEU A 336 -25.97 -17.70 -19.37
C LEU A 336 -24.94 -16.74 -19.94
N THR A 337 -25.01 -15.46 -19.58
CA THR A 337 -24.03 -14.45 -19.98
C THR A 337 -23.44 -13.83 -18.73
N CYS A 338 -22.11 -13.93 -18.61
CA CYS A 338 -21.34 -13.34 -17.50
C CYS A 338 -20.60 -12.09 -18.01
N SER A 339 -20.89 -10.93 -17.44
CA SER A 339 -20.37 -9.67 -17.94
C SER A 339 -20.29 -8.61 -16.85
N THR A 340 -19.35 -7.68 -16.99
CA THR A 340 -19.31 -6.42 -16.24
C THR A 340 -20.07 -5.30 -16.95
N GLY A 341 -20.58 -5.56 -18.16
CA GLY A 341 -21.18 -4.55 -19.04
C GLY A 341 -20.16 -3.76 -19.86
N ASN A 342 -18.88 -3.80 -19.51
CA ASN A 342 -17.78 -3.19 -20.24
C ASN A 342 -16.85 -4.25 -20.83
N GLN A 343 -16.05 -3.86 -21.83
CA GLN A 343 -15.01 -4.73 -22.36
C GLN A 343 -13.95 -4.99 -21.28
N LEU A 344 -13.65 -6.25 -21.04
CA LEU A 344 -12.63 -6.66 -20.07
C LEU A 344 -11.21 -6.40 -20.64
N PRO A 345 -10.24 -6.06 -19.77
CA PRO A 345 -8.83 -6.05 -20.15
C PRO A 345 -8.38 -7.40 -20.70
N SER A 346 -7.38 -7.39 -21.58
CA SER A 346 -6.87 -8.60 -22.25
C SER A 346 -6.23 -9.63 -21.31
N ASP A 347 -5.79 -9.19 -20.12
CA ASP A 347 -5.19 -10.02 -19.07
C ASP A 347 -6.20 -10.59 -18.07
N VAL A 348 -7.51 -10.31 -18.30
CA VAL A 348 -8.61 -10.75 -17.44
C VAL A 348 -9.44 -11.81 -18.16
N GLN A 349 -9.72 -12.94 -17.48
CA GLN A 349 -10.42 -14.09 -18.02
C GLN A 349 -11.63 -14.47 -17.17
N LEU A 350 -12.69 -14.96 -17.84
CA LEU A 350 -13.87 -15.53 -17.21
C LEU A 350 -13.80 -17.07 -17.21
N LYS A 351 -14.25 -17.68 -16.11
CA LYS A 351 -14.37 -19.14 -15.99
C LYS A 351 -15.72 -19.50 -15.39
N TRP A 352 -16.36 -20.52 -15.94
CA TRP A 352 -17.61 -21.07 -15.46
C TRP A 352 -17.40 -22.31 -14.62
N SER A 353 -18.15 -22.44 -13.53
CA SER A 353 -18.21 -23.61 -12.66
C SER A 353 -19.65 -24.07 -12.51
N PRO A 354 -20.01 -25.28 -12.97
CA PRO A 354 -21.33 -25.85 -12.79
C PRO A 354 -21.55 -26.35 -11.36
N PRO A 355 -22.81 -26.58 -10.92
CA PRO A 355 -23.09 -27.26 -9.68
C PRO A 355 -22.50 -28.68 -9.67
N LYS A 356 -22.12 -29.19 -8.50
CA LYS A 356 -21.40 -30.48 -8.33
C LYS A 356 -22.13 -31.68 -8.94
N GLN A 357 -23.45 -31.62 -9.03
CA GLN A 357 -24.30 -32.70 -9.57
C GLN A 357 -24.54 -32.59 -11.08
N SER A 358 -24.11 -31.51 -11.73
CA SER A 358 -24.28 -31.35 -13.18
C SER A 358 -23.37 -32.31 -13.95
N SER A 359 -23.89 -32.92 -14.97
CA SER A 359 -23.13 -33.75 -15.91
C SER A 359 -22.29 -32.94 -16.90
N LEU A 360 -22.45 -31.60 -16.90
CA LEU A 360 -21.73 -30.66 -17.74
C LEU A 360 -20.42 -30.25 -17.10
N SER A 361 -19.44 -31.15 -16.98
CA SER A 361 -18.13 -30.87 -16.40
C SER A 361 -17.00 -31.24 -17.37
N PRO A 362 -16.09 -30.30 -17.72
CA PRO A 362 -16.26 -28.86 -17.70
C PRO A 362 -17.18 -28.38 -18.83
N PRO A 363 -17.93 -27.28 -18.64
CA PRO A 363 -18.68 -26.72 -19.74
C PRO A 363 -17.73 -26.33 -20.86
N ILE A 364 -18.00 -26.79 -22.08
CA ILE A 364 -17.25 -26.40 -23.27
C ILE A 364 -17.42 -24.88 -23.41
N PRO A 365 -16.35 -24.07 -23.28
CA PRO A 365 -16.48 -22.64 -23.46
C PRO A 365 -16.89 -22.38 -24.90
N ASP A 366 -17.98 -21.64 -25.07
CA ASP A 366 -18.30 -20.97 -26.33
C ASP A 366 -17.07 -20.17 -26.78
N PRO A 367 -16.83 -19.88 -28.07
CA PRO A 367 -15.73 -19.04 -28.52
C PRO A 367 -15.64 -17.69 -27.78
N HIS A 368 -16.70 -17.33 -27.06
CA HIS A 368 -16.72 -16.22 -26.10
C HIS A 368 -16.90 -16.74 -24.68
N PRO A 369 -15.85 -16.73 -23.83
CA PRO A 369 -15.90 -17.23 -22.45
C PRO A 369 -16.95 -16.53 -21.56
N ALA A 370 -17.48 -15.38 -22.01
CA ALA A 370 -18.58 -14.67 -21.36
C ALA A 370 -19.94 -15.36 -21.51
N LYS A 371 -20.14 -16.25 -22.50
CA LYS A 371 -21.40 -16.92 -22.78
C LYS A 371 -21.28 -18.42 -22.55
N LEU A 372 -22.28 -18.97 -21.91
CA LEU A 372 -22.44 -20.41 -21.74
C LEU A 372 -23.82 -20.80 -22.26
N THR A 373 -23.87 -21.64 -23.32
CA THR A 373 -25.09 -22.13 -23.90
C THR A 373 -25.29 -23.60 -23.50
N ILE A 374 -26.44 -23.88 -22.88
CA ILE A 374 -26.85 -25.22 -22.50
C ILE A 374 -28.05 -25.56 -23.39
N PRO A 375 -27.91 -26.45 -24.40
CA PRO A 375 -29.00 -26.73 -25.35
C PRO A 375 -30.23 -27.36 -24.69
N GLN A 376 -30.04 -28.18 -23.67
CA GLN A 376 -31.09 -28.80 -22.89
C GLN A 376 -30.64 -28.94 -21.44
N VAL A 377 -31.35 -28.27 -20.53
CA VAL A 377 -31.09 -28.40 -19.09
C VAL A 377 -31.75 -29.66 -18.54
N HIS A 378 -31.10 -30.31 -17.58
CA HIS A 378 -31.61 -31.48 -16.88
C HIS A 378 -31.75 -31.15 -15.38
N THR A 379 -32.50 -31.93 -14.66
CA THR A 379 -32.66 -31.74 -13.19
C THR A 379 -31.33 -31.81 -12.42
N GLY A 380 -30.31 -32.47 -12.97
CA GLY A 380 -28.95 -32.47 -12.42
C GLY A 380 -28.21 -31.13 -12.59
N ASP A 381 -28.69 -30.23 -13.44
CA ASP A 381 -28.11 -28.89 -13.66
C ASP A 381 -28.70 -27.84 -12.71
N GLU A 382 -29.64 -28.24 -11.83
CA GLU A 382 -30.21 -27.40 -10.79
C GLU A 382 -29.15 -27.05 -9.73
N GLY A 383 -29.16 -25.80 -9.27
CA GLY A 383 -28.28 -25.32 -8.23
C GLY A 383 -27.49 -24.07 -8.63
N GLU A 384 -26.38 -23.87 -7.94
CA GLU A 384 -25.56 -22.67 -8.10
C GLU A 384 -24.56 -22.82 -9.25
N TRP A 385 -24.71 -21.94 -10.23
CA TRP A 385 -23.74 -21.72 -11.30
C TRP A 385 -22.89 -20.52 -10.98
N GLU A 386 -21.58 -20.70 -10.97
CA GLU A 386 -20.63 -19.64 -10.63
C GLU A 386 -19.85 -19.21 -11.86
N CYS A 387 -19.75 -17.90 -12.07
CA CYS A 387 -18.83 -17.28 -13.01
C CYS A 387 -17.75 -16.55 -12.23
N THR A 388 -16.49 -16.90 -12.44
CA THR A 388 -15.33 -16.32 -11.77
C THR A 388 -14.52 -15.47 -12.72
N LEU A 389 -14.06 -14.31 -12.23
CA LEU A 389 -13.20 -13.36 -12.95
C LEU A 389 -11.76 -13.50 -12.44
N TRP A 390 -10.81 -13.75 -13.35
CA TRP A 390 -9.42 -14.02 -13.05
C TRP A 390 -8.48 -13.06 -13.76
N GLN A 391 -7.42 -12.65 -13.06
CA GLN A 391 -6.27 -11.95 -13.64
C GLN A 391 -5.01 -12.77 -13.33
N GLY A 392 -4.46 -13.45 -14.34
CA GLY A 392 -3.42 -14.45 -14.12
C GLY A 392 -3.86 -15.56 -13.18
N SER A 393 -3.16 -15.74 -12.05
CA SER A 393 -3.50 -16.70 -10.99
C SER A 393 -4.42 -16.15 -9.89
N LYS A 394 -4.74 -14.84 -9.94
CA LYS A 394 -5.53 -14.19 -8.90
C LYS A 394 -7.01 -14.15 -9.31
N GLN A 395 -7.89 -14.70 -8.47
CA GLN A 395 -9.32 -14.50 -8.58
C GLN A 395 -9.67 -13.08 -8.10
N LEU A 396 -10.33 -12.30 -8.96
CA LEU A 396 -10.73 -10.93 -8.67
C LEU A 396 -12.10 -10.87 -7.99
N THR A 397 -13.08 -11.61 -8.52
CA THR A 397 -14.44 -11.71 -7.99
C THR A 397 -15.14 -12.94 -8.56
N SER A 398 -16.33 -13.26 -8.03
CA SER A 398 -17.23 -14.24 -8.61
C SER A 398 -18.67 -13.77 -8.52
N ALA A 399 -19.49 -14.18 -9.47
CA ALA A 399 -20.94 -14.01 -9.48
C ALA A 399 -21.61 -15.37 -9.49
N VAL A 400 -22.72 -15.49 -8.78
CA VAL A 400 -23.50 -16.76 -8.66
C VAL A 400 -24.93 -16.52 -9.09
N ILE A 401 -25.47 -17.49 -9.84
CA ILE A 401 -26.89 -17.58 -10.15
C ILE A 401 -27.41 -18.95 -9.78
N THR A 402 -28.56 -19.02 -9.11
CA THR A 402 -29.19 -20.27 -8.74
C THR A 402 -30.26 -20.62 -9.79
N LEU A 403 -30.10 -21.76 -10.42
CA LEU A 403 -31.10 -22.30 -11.35
C LEU A 403 -32.04 -23.23 -10.59
N LYS A 404 -33.34 -23.11 -10.89
CA LYS A 404 -34.40 -23.99 -10.43
C LYS A 404 -34.96 -24.74 -11.62
N ILE A 405 -34.87 -26.07 -11.63
CA ILE A 405 -35.25 -26.89 -12.78
C ILE A 405 -36.35 -27.87 -12.38
N GLU A 406 -37.56 -27.65 -12.84
CA GLU A 406 -38.67 -28.53 -12.60
C GLU A 406 -38.65 -29.72 -13.58
N PRO A 407 -38.98 -30.93 -13.12
CA PRO A 407 -39.04 -32.08 -14.00
C PRO A 407 -40.20 -31.91 -15.03
N LYS A 408 -39.93 -32.27 -16.27
CA LYS A 408 -40.95 -32.31 -17.29
C LYS A 408 -41.96 -33.39 -16.91
N LEU A 409 -43.23 -33.03 -16.71
CA LEU A 409 -44.30 -33.99 -16.48
C LEU A 409 -44.41 -34.95 -17.66
N SER A 410 -44.12 -36.23 -17.41
CA SER A 410 -44.32 -37.27 -18.40
C SER A 410 -45.80 -37.43 -18.67
N VAL A 411 -46.19 -37.69 -19.96
CA VAL A 411 -47.57 -38.00 -20.36
C VAL A 411 -48.15 -39.14 -19.50
N TRP A 412 -47.29 -40.12 -19.09
CA TRP A 412 -47.67 -41.20 -18.19
C TRP A 412 -48.05 -40.73 -16.79
N MET A 413 -47.36 -39.75 -16.24
CA MET A 413 -47.70 -39.14 -14.95
C MET A 413 -49.03 -38.40 -15.01
N LEU A 414 -49.31 -37.68 -16.09
CA LEU A 414 -50.62 -37.03 -16.31
C LEU A 414 -51.73 -38.09 -16.40
N VAL A 415 -51.51 -39.19 -17.12
CA VAL A 415 -52.48 -40.31 -17.20
C VAL A 415 -52.73 -40.92 -15.83
N ILE A 416 -51.68 -41.14 -15.02
CA ILE A 416 -51.83 -41.68 -13.65
C ILE A 416 -52.60 -40.68 -12.77
N ILE A 417 -52.29 -39.42 -12.79
CA ILE A 417 -52.98 -38.38 -12.00
C ILE A 417 -54.44 -38.28 -12.41
N CYS A 418 -54.73 -38.24 -13.70
CA CYS A 418 -56.12 -38.18 -14.24
C CYS A 418 -56.87 -39.44 -13.87
N SER A 419 -56.28 -40.64 -14.00
CA SER A 419 -56.92 -41.92 -13.61
C SER A 419 -57.22 -41.97 -12.13
N ALA A 420 -56.26 -41.54 -11.28
CA ALA A 420 -56.47 -41.51 -9.83
C ALA A 420 -57.60 -40.49 -9.47
N ALA A 421 -57.67 -39.33 -10.11
CA ALA A 421 -58.75 -38.38 -9.90
C ALA A 421 -60.11 -38.96 -10.29
N VAL A 422 -60.20 -39.67 -11.42
CA VAL A 422 -61.43 -40.36 -11.84
C VAL A 422 -61.86 -41.43 -10.82
N VAL A 423 -60.94 -42.23 -10.31
CA VAL A 423 -61.20 -43.27 -9.26
C VAL A 423 -61.73 -42.58 -7.99
N VAL A 424 -61.10 -41.48 -7.52
CA VAL A 424 -61.57 -40.74 -6.35
C VAL A 424 -62.98 -40.21 -6.55
N ILE A 425 -63.30 -39.63 -7.76
CA ILE A 425 -64.64 -39.14 -8.07
C ILE A 425 -65.65 -40.29 -8.05
N LEU A 426 -65.33 -41.48 -8.62
CA LEU A 426 -66.22 -42.63 -8.61
C LEU A 426 -66.46 -43.14 -7.16
N ILE A 427 -65.45 -43.14 -6.33
CA ILE A 427 -65.58 -43.48 -4.89
C ILE A 427 -66.52 -42.48 -4.20
N LEU A 428 -66.36 -41.20 -4.43
CA LEU A 428 -67.24 -40.18 -3.85
C LEU A 428 -68.68 -40.32 -4.33
N ILE A 429 -68.90 -40.64 -5.59
CA ILE A 429 -70.24 -40.95 -6.16
C ILE A 429 -70.85 -42.19 -5.49
N LEU A 430 -70.10 -43.26 -5.34
CA LEU A 430 -70.55 -44.48 -4.62
C LEU A 430 -70.91 -44.17 -3.16
N ILE A 431 -70.06 -43.44 -2.43
CA ILE A 431 -70.35 -43.00 -1.07
C ILE A 431 -71.64 -42.16 -1.00
N PHE A 432 -71.82 -41.24 -1.98
CA PHE A 432 -72.98 -40.42 -2.04
C PHE A 432 -74.27 -41.25 -2.38
N ILE A 433 -74.19 -42.24 -3.27
CA ILE A 433 -75.27 -43.18 -3.54
C ILE A 433 -75.61 -44.03 -2.29
N PHE A 434 -74.56 -44.53 -1.59
CA PHE A 434 -74.82 -45.28 -0.37
C PHE A 434 -75.37 -44.43 0.76
N TYR A 435 -74.99 -43.19 0.86
CA TYR A 435 -75.52 -42.23 1.83
C TYR A 435 -76.99 -41.91 1.52
N ARG A 436 -77.34 -41.66 0.22
CA ARG A 436 -78.69 -41.46 -0.20
C ARG A 436 -79.56 -42.70 -0.02
N ARG A 437 -79.07 -43.90 -0.32
CA ARG A 437 -79.80 -45.16 -0.07
C ARG A 437 -80.06 -45.34 1.45
N ARG A 438 -79.16 -45.04 2.27
CA ARG A 438 -79.40 -45.07 3.73
C ARG A 438 -80.44 -44.09 4.19
N GLN A 439 -80.44 -42.86 3.65
CA GLN A 439 -81.46 -41.89 4.00
C GLN A 439 -82.84 -42.34 3.52
N VAL A 440 -82.94 -42.90 2.30
CA VAL A 440 -84.22 -43.42 1.84
C VAL A 440 -84.69 -44.60 2.65
N GLN A 441 -83.81 -45.50 3.07
CA GLN A 441 -84.15 -46.61 4.01
C GLN A 441 -84.62 -46.07 5.35
N PHE A 442 -84.01 -45.02 5.85
CA PHE A 442 -84.38 -44.38 7.14
C PHE A 442 -85.75 -43.72 7.00
N LEU A 443 -86.05 -43.06 5.89
CA LEU A 443 -87.37 -42.50 5.62
C LEU A 443 -88.47 -43.61 5.44
N TYR A 444 -88.07 -44.71 4.80
CA TYR A 444 -89.02 -45.87 4.66
C TYR A 444 -89.32 -46.52 6.00
N PHE A 445 -88.34 -46.65 6.86
CA PHE A 445 -88.55 -47.15 8.24
C PHE A 445 -89.39 -46.17 9.06
N PHE A 446 -89.16 -44.88 8.95
CA PHE A 446 -89.92 -43.85 9.64
C PHE A 446 -91.42 -43.79 9.15
N LEU A 447 -91.71 -44.05 7.86
CA LEU A 447 -93.03 -44.10 7.29
C LEU A 447 -93.78 -45.38 7.64
N LEU A 448 -93.07 -46.52 7.87
CA LEU A 448 -93.69 -47.75 8.36
C LEU A 448 -94.01 -47.69 9.89
N ASP A 449 -93.18 -47.07 10.69
CA ASP A 449 -93.39 -46.87 12.13
C ASP A 449 -94.60 -45.92 12.41
N HIS A 450 -94.87 -45.01 11.48
CA HIS A 450 -96.02 -44.08 11.59
C HIS A 450 -97.33 -44.68 11.09
N ASN A 451 -97.33 -45.81 10.34
CA ASN A 451 -98.51 -46.50 9.92
C ASN A 451 -99.01 -47.58 10.93
N GLU A 452 -98.16 -48.04 11.88
CA GLU A 452 -98.62 -48.91 12.97
C GLU A 452 -99.19 -48.16 14.17
N ALA A 453 -99.09 -46.82 14.18
CA ALA A 453 -99.63 -45.99 15.30
C ALA A 453 -101.08 -45.50 15.01
N LEU A 454 -101.77 -45.99 13.89
CA LEU A 454 -103.13 -45.56 13.50
C LEU A 454 -104.06 -46.77 13.25
N VAL A 455 -103.90 -47.84 14.03
CA VAL A 455 -104.92 -48.87 14.15
C VAL A 455 -105.37 -49.06 15.62
#